data_de27267115a7b98a09dc2f821f48c1ec
#
_entry.id   de27267115a7b98a09dc2f821f48c1ec
#
_cell.length_a   1.000
_cell.length_b   1.000
_cell.length_c   1.000
_cell.angle_alpha   90.00
_cell.angle_beta   90.00
_cell.angle_gamma   90.00
#
_symmetry.space_group_name_H-M   'P 1'
#
loop_
_entity.id
_entity.type
_entity.pdbx_description
1 polymer ?
#
loop_
_entity_poly.entity_id
_entity_poly.type
_entity_poly.pdbx_seq_one_letter_code
_entity_poly.pdbx_strand_id
1 'polypeptide(L)'
;MDCGSFTLSEADIIAFASQYDPQPFHVDPVGAKDGPYGGLIASGWHTVSATMRKLVEFYVSAESGLGAAGVDEIRWPRPVRPGDTLHVRATVLEARRSSSKPDRGIVRGTVEVTNQDGDVAMTLTAINFVLLRDPSA
;
A
#
# COMPACT_ATOMS: atom_id res chain seq x y z
N MET A 1 -2.62 -14.04 -0.82
CA MET A 1 -2.60 -13.91 0.65
C MET A 1 -3.47 -12.74 1.07
N ASP A 2 -4.37 -13.00 1.97
CA ASP A 2 -5.21 -11.98 2.58
C ASP A 2 -4.44 -11.24 3.65
N CYS A 3 -4.30 -9.93 3.51
CA CYS A 3 -3.58 -9.08 4.45
C CYS A 3 -4.52 -8.21 5.31
N GLY A 4 -5.80 -8.56 5.37
CA GLY A 4 -6.77 -7.84 6.16
C GLY A 4 -7.26 -6.55 5.50
N SER A 5 -7.89 -5.73 6.28
CA SER A 5 -8.49 -4.49 5.79
C SER A 5 -8.21 -3.32 6.73
N PHE A 6 -8.43 -2.12 6.21
CA PHE A 6 -8.34 -0.88 6.98
C PHE A 6 -9.37 0.12 6.48
N THR A 7 -9.65 1.11 7.30
CA THR A 7 -10.48 2.27 6.94
C THR A 7 -9.72 3.54 7.24
N LEU A 8 -9.99 4.59 6.46
CA LEU A 8 -9.45 5.92 6.70
C LEU A 8 -10.60 6.86 7.03
N SER A 9 -10.55 7.48 8.19
CA SER A 9 -11.53 8.50 8.57
C SER A 9 -11.25 9.81 7.84
N GLU A 10 -12.24 10.71 7.80
CA GLU A 10 -12.04 12.05 7.28
C GLU A 10 -10.89 12.76 8.00
N ALA A 11 -10.83 12.64 9.32
CA ALA A 11 -9.76 13.24 10.12
C ALA A 11 -8.38 12.68 9.75
N ASP A 12 -8.27 11.37 9.54
CA ASP A 12 -7.02 10.73 9.12
C ASP A 12 -6.57 11.23 7.75
N ILE A 13 -7.50 11.33 6.80
CA ILE A 13 -7.23 11.79 5.43
C ILE A 13 -6.68 13.21 5.45
N ILE A 14 -7.32 14.10 6.20
CA ILE A 14 -6.91 15.51 6.31
C ILE A 14 -5.55 15.62 7.02
N ALA A 15 -5.34 14.87 8.10
CA ALA A 15 -4.10 14.90 8.87
C ALA A 15 -2.89 14.48 8.03
N PHE A 16 -3.01 13.36 7.30
CA PHE A 16 -1.94 12.90 6.42
C PHE A 16 -1.67 13.90 5.30
N ALA A 17 -2.71 14.32 4.61
CA ALA A 17 -2.57 15.20 3.45
C ALA A 17 -2.06 16.58 3.82
N SER A 18 -2.47 17.11 4.98
CA SER A 18 -1.99 18.41 5.46
C SER A 18 -0.47 18.42 5.65
N GLN A 19 0.11 17.27 5.95
CA GLN A 19 1.54 17.12 6.13
C GLN A 19 2.28 16.82 4.83
N TYR A 20 1.71 16.00 3.95
CA TYR A 20 2.45 15.44 2.80
C TYR A 20 1.86 15.75 1.43
N ASP A 21 0.57 16.09 1.33
CA ASP A 21 -0.11 16.28 0.04
C ASP A 21 -1.29 17.25 0.20
N PRO A 22 -1.02 18.54 0.52
CA PRO A 22 -2.06 19.49 0.93
C PRO A 22 -2.85 20.08 -0.25
N GLN A 23 -3.38 19.22 -1.11
CA GLN A 23 -4.27 19.64 -2.19
C GLN A 23 -5.70 19.78 -1.67
N PRO A 24 -6.51 20.73 -2.22
CA PRO A 24 -7.87 21.00 -1.70
C PRO A 24 -8.77 19.78 -1.56
N PHE A 25 -8.76 18.87 -2.53
CA PHE A 25 -9.60 17.66 -2.49
C PHE A 25 -9.14 16.61 -1.45
N HIS A 26 -7.99 16.84 -0.79
CA HIS A 26 -7.50 16.01 0.31
C HIS A 26 -7.63 16.69 1.69
N VAL A 27 -7.78 18.00 1.74
CA VAL A 27 -7.73 18.74 3.01
C VAL A 27 -8.97 19.59 3.29
N ASP A 28 -9.79 19.88 2.29
CA ASP A 28 -10.97 20.76 2.41
C ASP A 28 -12.25 19.99 2.06
N PRO A 29 -12.93 19.38 3.06
CA PRO A 29 -14.12 18.58 2.79
C PRO A 29 -15.30 19.38 2.25
N VAL A 30 -15.39 20.66 2.57
CA VAL A 30 -16.47 21.54 2.08
C VAL A 30 -16.21 21.93 0.63
N GLY A 31 -15.01 22.45 0.34
CA GLY A 31 -14.63 22.86 -1.02
C GLY A 31 -14.50 21.70 -1.99
N ALA A 32 -14.10 20.53 -1.51
CA ALA A 32 -13.97 19.34 -2.34
C ALA A 32 -15.29 18.85 -2.94
N LYS A 33 -16.43 19.18 -2.35
CA LYS A 33 -17.77 18.81 -2.88
C LYS A 33 -18.00 19.39 -4.28
N ASP A 34 -17.49 20.56 -4.54
CA ASP A 34 -17.60 21.24 -5.84
C ASP A 34 -16.40 20.97 -6.76
N GLY A 35 -15.46 20.16 -6.30
CA GLY A 35 -14.25 19.82 -7.02
C GLY A 35 -14.42 18.61 -7.95
N PRO A 36 -13.32 18.20 -8.61
CA PRO A 36 -13.35 17.16 -9.65
C PRO A 36 -13.79 15.79 -9.18
N TYR A 37 -13.70 15.50 -7.87
CA TYR A 37 -14.07 14.20 -7.31
C TYR A 37 -15.40 14.21 -6.56
N GLY A 38 -16.07 15.36 -6.48
CA GLY A 38 -17.37 15.49 -5.83
C GLY A 38 -17.35 15.30 -4.31
N GLY A 39 -16.21 15.43 -3.67
CA GLY A 39 -16.01 15.28 -2.23
C GLY A 39 -14.56 15.00 -1.89
N LEU A 40 -14.28 14.88 -0.59
CA LEU A 40 -12.94 14.59 -0.08
C LEU A 40 -12.50 13.19 -0.50
N ILE A 41 -11.24 13.08 -0.90
CA ILE A 41 -10.59 11.79 -1.19
C ILE A 41 -9.23 11.73 -0.48
N ALA A 42 -8.80 10.50 -0.17
CA ALA A 42 -7.48 10.27 0.41
C ALA A 42 -6.39 10.50 -0.64
N SER A 43 -5.25 11.02 -0.19
CA SER A 43 -4.04 11.01 -1.01
C SER A 43 -3.68 9.56 -1.37
N GLY A 44 -3.28 9.31 -2.60
CA GLY A 44 -2.79 8.00 -3.02
C GLY A 44 -1.64 7.53 -2.14
N TRP A 45 -0.77 8.43 -1.71
CA TRP A 45 0.35 8.12 -0.81
C TRP A 45 -0.11 7.69 0.57
N HIS A 46 -1.25 8.18 1.03
CA HIS A 46 -1.86 7.72 2.28
C HIS A 46 -2.33 6.27 2.14
N THR A 47 -2.98 5.94 1.04
CA THR A 47 -3.40 4.56 0.74
C THR A 47 -2.20 3.62 0.70
N VAL A 48 -1.10 4.03 0.06
CA VAL A 48 0.15 3.24 0.04
C VAL A 48 0.67 3.02 1.44
N SER A 49 0.73 4.07 2.27
CA SER A 49 1.27 3.98 3.63
C SER A 49 0.44 3.09 4.54
N ALA A 50 -0.88 3.21 4.48
CA ALA A 50 -1.79 2.36 5.26
C ALA A 50 -1.73 0.90 4.80
N THR A 51 -1.58 0.68 3.50
CA THR A 51 -1.37 -0.66 2.92
C THR A 51 -0.07 -1.26 3.41
N MET A 52 1.00 -0.47 3.50
CA MET A 52 2.29 -0.94 3.98
C MET A 52 2.20 -1.51 5.40
N ARG A 53 1.43 -0.87 6.27
CA ARG A 53 1.20 -1.39 7.63
C ARG A 53 0.60 -2.80 7.61
N LYS A 54 -0.36 -3.05 6.71
CA LYS A 54 -0.97 -4.37 6.53
C LYS A 54 0.02 -5.38 5.96
N LEU A 55 0.86 -4.96 5.04
CA LEU A 55 1.90 -5.83 4.49
C LEU A 55 2.91 -6.25 5.56
N VAL A 56 3.28 -5.36 6.46
CA VAL A 56 4.19 -5.68 7.58
C VAL A 56 3.54 -6.67 8.54
N GLU A 57 2.23 -6.53 8.79
CA GLU A 57 1.50 -7.43 9.70
C GLU A 57 1.35 -8.85 9.14
N PHE A 58 1.15 -9.00 7.83
CA PHE A 58 0.69 -10.27 7.24
C PHE A 58 1.60 -10.84 6.15
N TYR A 59 2.43 -10.03 5.51
CA TYR A 59 3.20 -10.43 4.32
C TYR A 59 4.70 -10.32 4.51
N VAL A 60 5.19 -9.19 5.05
CA VAL A 60 6.61 -8.95 5.28
C VAL A 60 6.96 -9.33 6.71
N SER A 61 7.81 -10.38 6.87
CA SER A 61 8.25 -10.78 8.19
C SER A 61 9.17 -9.73 8.82
N ALA A 62 8.86 -9.31 10.04
CA ALA A 62 9.72 -8.42 10.81
C ALA A 62 11.08 -9.06 11.13
N GLU A 63 11.12 -10.40 11.24
CA GLU A 63 12.35 -11.14 11.56
C GLU A 63 13.26 -11.31 10.34
N SER A 64 12.68 -11.49 9.14
CA SER A 64 13.43 -11.79 7.93
C SER A 64 13.47 -10.64 6.93
N GLY A 65 12.69 -9.61 7.12
CA GLY A 65 12.64 -8.46 6.22
C GLY A 65 13.93 -7.63 6.27
N LEU A 66 14.50 -7.34 5.09
CA LEU A 66 15.73 -6.56 4.94
C LEU A 66 15.50 -5.24 4.18
N GLY A 67 14.23 -4.82 4.07
CA GLY A 67 13.85 -3.64 3.31
C GLY A 67 13.43 -3.96 1.89
N ALA A 68 13.14 -2.94 1.14
CA ALA A 68 12.67 -3.04 -0.24
C ALA A 68 13.66 -2.40 -1.20
N ALA A 69 13.83 -3.01 -2.38
CA ALA A 69 14.62 -2.42 -3.46
C ALA A 69 13.85 -1.30 -4.16
N GLY A 70 12.52 -1.39 -4.17
CA GLY A 70 11.67 -0.42 -4.82
C GLY A 70 10.26 -0.93 -5.05
N VAL A 71 9.48 -0.11 -5.70
CA VAL A 71 8.10 -0.38 -6.06
C VAL A 71 7.92 -0.03 -7.52
N ASP A 72 7.32 -0.96 -8.29
CA ASP A 72 6.98 -0.72 -9.68
C ASP A 72 5.48 -0.48 -9.81
N GLU A 73 5.13 0.48 -10.69
CA GLU A 73 3.77 0.70 -11.16
C GLU A 73 2.71 0.86 -10.07
N ILE A 74 2.86 1.85 -9.22
CA ILE A 74 1.76 2.24 -8.34
C ILE A 74 0.68 2.89 -9.19
N ARG A 75 -0.56 2.36 -9.10
CA ARG A 75 -1.72 2.91 -9.80
C ARG A 75 -2.90 3.06 -8.84
N TRP A 76 -3.66 4.13 -9.02
CA TRP A 76 -4.87 4.44 -8.25
C TRP A 76 -6.08 4.54 -9.19
N PRO A 77 -6.68 3.41 -9.60
CA PRO A 77 -7.80 3.44 -10.56
C PRO A 77 -9.06 4.11 -10.04
N ARG A 78 -9.22 4.15 -8.72
CA ARG A 78 -10.39 4.78 -8.07
C ARG A 78 -9.96 5.60 -6.86
N PRO A 79 -10.63 6.74 -6.59
CA PRO A 79 -10.39 7.50 -5.37
C PRO A 79 -10.88 6.73 -4.14
N VAL A 80 -10.17 6.91 -3.04
CA VAL A 80 -10.55 6.39 -1.72
C VAL A 80 -11.30 7.48 -0.98
N ARG A 81 -12.52 7.18 -0.53
CA ARG A 81 -13.39 8.09 0.18
C ARG A 81 -13.28 7.87 1.70
N PRO A 82 -13.59 8.91 2.51
CA PRO A 82 -13.67 8.71 3.96
C PRO A 82 -14.65 7.59 4.29
N GLY A 83 -14.24 6.67 5.17
CA GLY A 83 -15.06 5.56 5.61
C GLY A 83 -15.07 4.34 4.70
N ASP A 84 -14.42 4.39 3.53
CA ASP A 84 -14.26 3.19 2.70
C ASP A 84 -13.52 2.11 3.47
N THR A 85 -13.94 0.87 3.32
CA THR A 85 -13.23 -0.30 3.82
C THR A 85 -12.34 -0.85 2.72
N LEU A 86 -11.04 -0.83 2.94
CA LEU A 86 -10.05 -1.24 1.96
C LEU A 86 -9.44 -2.57 2.36
N HIS A 87 -9.56 -3.54 1.48
CA HIS A 87 -9.05 -4.89 1.66
C HIS A 87 -7.75 -5.09 0.89
N VAL A 88 -6.72 -5.58 1.57
CA VAL A 88 -5.37 -5.74 1.01
C VAL A 88 -5.10 -7.20 0.68
N ARG A 89 -4.67 -7.46 -0.54
CA ARG A 89 -4.28 -8.77 -1.03
C ARG A 89 -2.89 -8.72 -1.64
N ALA A 90 -2.02 -9.64 -1.23
CA ALA A 90 -0.67 -9.75 -1.77
C ALA A 90 -0.49 -11.11 -2.45
N THR A 91 0.22 -11.12 -3.57
CA THR A 91 0.52 -12.34 -4.33
C THR A 91 1.99 -12.35 -4.67
N VAL A 92 2.70 -13.41 -4.29
CA VAL A 92 4.10 -13.60 -4.66
C VAL A 92 4.18 -13.99 -6.13
N LEU A 93 4.91 -13.22 -6.93
CA LEU A 93 5.15 -13.50 -8.35
C LEU A 93 6.45 -14.27 -8.54
N GLU A 94 7.48 -13.92 -7.78
CA GLU A 94 8.81 -14.50 -7.89
C GLU A 94 9.51 -14.46 -6.53
N ALA A 95 10.19 -15.54 -6.21
CA ALA A 95 11.08 -15.60 -5.05
C ALA A 95 12.37 -16.28 -5.50
N ARG A 96 13.51 -15.62 -5.34
CA ARG A 96 14.80 -16.14 -5.76
C ARG A 96 15.89 -15.70 -4.80
N ARG A 97 17.03 -16.43 -4.83
CA ARG A 97 18.22 -16.01 -4.11
C ARG A 97 18.84 -14.79 -4.78
N SER A 98 19.39 -13.90 -3.98
CA SER A 98 20.20 -12.80 -4.49
C SER A 98 21.46 -13.33 -5.16
N SER A 99 21.79 -12.79 -6.33
CA SER A 99 23.03 -13.15 -7.04
C SER A 99 24.26 -12.48 -6.43
N SER A 100 24.09 -11.40 -5.69
CA SER A 100 25.21 -10.62 -5.13
C SER A 100 25.38 -10.75 -3.63
N LYS A 101 24.35 -11.15 -2.90
CA LYS A 101 24.35 -11.27 -1.44
C LYS A 101 23.94 -12.70 -1.02
N PRO A 102 24.83 -13.49 -0.41
CA PRO A 102 24.56 -14.89 -0.14
C PRO A 102 23.57 -15.15 1.01
N ASP A 103 23.30 -14.17 1.86
CA ASP A 103 22.45 -14.32 3.04
C ASP A 103 20.98 -14.04 2.79
N ARG A 104 20.62 -13.59 1.57
CA ARG A 104 19.27 -13.07 1.30
C ARG A 104 18.68 -13.55 0.00
N GLY A 105 17.36 -13.43 -0.08
CA GLY A 105 16.59 -13.61 -1.28
C GLY A 105 15.88 -12.33 -1.69
N ILE A 106 15.31 -12.38 -2.88
CA ILE A 106 14.50 -11.30 -3.44
C ILE A 106 13.10 -11.88 -3.67
N VAL A 107 12.09 -11.19 -3.13
CA VAL A 107 10.69 -11.53 -3.31
C VAL A 107 10.02 -10.40 -4.07
N ARG A 108 9.46 -10.73 -5.23
CA ARG A 108 8.69 -9.81 -6.05
C ARG A 108 7.22 -10.20 -5.93
N GLY A 109 6.36 -9.26 -5.59
CA GLY A 109 4.95 -9.52 -5.39
C GLY A 109 4.07 -8.37 -5.83
N THR A 110 2.82 -8.69 -6.17
CA THR A 110 1.80 -7.69 -6.45
C THR A 110 0.91 -7.49 -5.23
N VAL A 111 0.44 -6.26 -5.08
CA VAL A 111 -0.51 -5.89 -4.05
C VAL A 111 -1.72 -5.26 -4.73
N GLU A 112 -2.89 -5.72 -4.37
CA GLU A 112 -4.17 -5.19 -4.83
C GLU A 112 -5.00 -4.76 -3.63
N VAL A 113 -5.51 -3.53 -3.67
CA VAL A 113 -6.36 -2.98 -2.63
C VAL A 113 -7.74 -2.70 -3.23
N THR A 114 -8.76 -3.32 -2.66
CA THR A 114 -10.14 -3.20 -3.13
C THR A 114 -11.01 -2.55 -2.06
N ASN A 115 -12.01 -1.78 -2.48
CA ASN A 115 -12.98 -1.21 -1.57
C ASN A 115 -14.08 -2.22 -1.21
N GLN A 116 -15.06 -1.80 -0.41
CA GLN A 116 -16.19 -2.64 0.03
C GLN A 116 -17.07 -3.16 -1.11
N ASP A 117 -17.03 -2.51 -2.27
CA ASP A 117 -17.80 -2.89 -3.45
C ASP A 117 -17.01 -3.84 -4.38
N GLY A 118 -15.78 -4.18 -4.00
CA GLY A 118 -14.91 -5.03 -4.80
C GLY A 118 -14.17 -4.28 -5.92
N ASP A 119 -14.25 -2.96 -5.96
CA ASP A 119 -13.55 -2.14 -6.94
C ASP A 119 -12.10 -1.91 -6.54
N VAL A 120 -11.19 -1.99 -7.50
CA VAL A 120 -9.76 -1.80 -7.26
C VAL A 120 -9.47 -0.32 -7.03
N ALA A 121 -8.95 0.01 -5.86
CA ALA A 121 -8.54 1.37 -5.50
C ALA A 121 -7.05 1.61 -5.69
N MET A 122 -6.22 0.56 -5.58
CA MET A 122 -4.78 0.67 -5.76
C MET A 122 -4.18 -0.67 -6.17
N THR A 123 -3.16 -0.59 -7.02
CA THR A 123 -2.29 -1.73 -7.32
C THR A 123 -0.84 -1.29 -7.27
N LEU A 124 0.05 -2.18 -6.88
CA LEU A 124 1.49 -1.98 -6.97
C LEU A 124 2.23 -3.31 -7.05
N THR A 125 3.48 -3.26 -7.50
CA THR A 125 4.41 -4.37 -7.44
C THR A 125 5.57 -3.99 -6.55
N ALA A 126 5.83 -4.77 -5.52
CA ALA A 126 6.90 -4.52 -4.57
C ALA A 126 8.04 -5.54 -4.74
N ILE A 127 9.26 -5.08 -4.53
CA ILE A 127 10.47 -5.89 -4.56
C ILE A 127 11.10 -5.80 -3.18
N ASN A 128 11.09 -6.92 -2.45
CA ASN A 128 11.58 -6.98 -1.07
C ASN A 128 12.80 -7.88 -0.96
N PHE A 129 13.69 -7.53 -0.06
CA PHE A 129 14.78 -8.39 0.38
C PHE A 129 14.36 -9.14 1.65
N VAL A 130 14.72 -10.41 1.73
CA VAL A 130 14.41 -11.26 2.88
C VAL A 130 15.64 -12.09 3.24
N LEU A 131 15.82 -12.37 4.53
CA LEU A 131 16.86 -13.29 4.98
C LEU A 131 16.50 -14.71 4.57
N LEU A 132 17.49 -15.48 4.11
CA LEU A 132 17.31 -16.89 3.83
C LEU A 132 17.22 -17.69 5.14
N ARG A 133 16.39 -18.74 5.15
CA ARG A 133 16.32 -19.66 6.29
C ARG A 133 17.62 -20.42 6.47
N ASP A 134 18.23 -20.81 5.35
CA ASP A 134 19.50 -21.50 5.29
C ASP A 134 20.36 -20.90 4.17
N PRO A 135 21.26 -19.97 4.52
CA PRO A 135 22.12 -19.32 3.51
C PRO A 135 23.06 -20.29 2.79
N SER A 136 23.34 -21.46 3.39
CA SER A 136 24.25 -22.45 2.81
C SER A 136 23.56 -23.46 1.89
N ALA A 137 22.26 -23.50 1.88
CA ALA A 137 21.48 -24.48 1.09
C ALA A 137 21.46 -24.19 -0.42
#